data_6b9d14e5b9279a488ad655e59c883dea
#
_entry.id   6b9d14e5b9279a488ad655e59c883dea
#
_cell.length_a   1.000
_cell.length_b   1.000
_cell.length_c   1.000
_cell.angle_alpha   90.00
_cell.angle_beta   90.00
_cell.angle_gamma   90.00
#
_symmetry.space_group_name_H-M   'P 1'
#
loop_
_entity.id
_entity.type
_entity.pdbx_description
1 polymer ?
#
loop_
_entity_poly.entity_id
_entity_poly.type
_entity_poly.pdbx_seq_one_letter_code
_entity_poly.pdbx_strand_id
1 'polypeptide(L)'
;MSLLLEGKRAFVSGGTRGIGAAICEVFAREGADVAFNYHSSDDLAEEVKKKIEGYGRRALAFKVSVTDRFGMKHIAREIKDAWGAINVLVNNAAVNKPDNFATTTDKSWDWVVETNVGSLFAVTKPFYKQMIREKSGSILNITSVGAIRSLPTSVHYATSKAAMIGFTKCLSRESANFGVSVNAIAAGIFDTDLGHTLPERLIQMHDFWVPKGRKGSPSELAEIAAFMTSDRNSFMSGEVVIVDGGAIT
;
A
#
# COMPACT_ATOMS: atom_id res chain seq x y z
N MET A 1 -12.21 23.03 -7.26
CA MET A 1 -12.23 21.67 -7.85
C MET A 1 -12.79 20.73 -6.79
N SER A 2 -13.58 19.71 -7.17
CA SER A 2 -14.06 18.71 -6.21
C SER A 2 -12.88 17.85 -5.72
N LEU A 3 -12.88 17.48 -4.43
CA LEU A 3 -11.90 16.59 -3.84
C LEU A 3 -11.94 15.22 -4.53
N LEU A 4 -10.79 14.55 -4.66
CA LEU A 4 -10.68 13.26 -5.37
C LEU A 4 -11.43 12.13 -4.66
N LEU A 5 -11.46 12.15 -3.33
CA LEU A 5 -11.96 11.07 -2.49
C LEU A 5 -13.11 11.52 -1.56
N GLU A 6 -13.83 12.58 -1.95
CA GLU A 6 -14.95 13.09 -1.15
C GLU A 6 -15.97 11.97 -0.86
N GLY A 7 -16.27 11.78 0.43
CA GLY A 7 -17.20 10.75 0.90
C GLY A 7 -16.69 9.31 0.82
N LYS A 8 -15.45 9.07 0.40
CA LYS A 8 -14.83 7.74 0.42
C LYS A 8 -14.45 7.34 1.84
N ARG A 9 -14.41 6.03 2.06
CA ARG A 9 -13.93 5.39 3.30
C ARG A 9 -12.80 4.46 2.91
N ALA A 10 -11.59 4.79 3.36
CA ALA A 10 -10.38 4.09 3.00
C ALA A 10 -9.85 3.24 4.16
N PHE A 11 -9.25 2.10 3.84
CA PHE A 11 -8.38 1.36 4.74
C PHE A 11 -6.98 1.26 4.15
N VAL A 12 -5.97 1.64 4.95
CA VAL A 12 -4.55 1.60 4.55
C VAL A 12 -3.80 0.64 5.47
N SER A 13 -3.22 -0.43 4.94
CA SER A 13 -2.37 -1.30 5.75
C SER A 13 -0.98 -0.68 5.97
N GLY A 14 -0.52 -0.67 7.24
CA GLY A 14 0.78 -0.07 7.61
C GLY A 14 0.78 1.46 7.49
N GLY A 15 -0.20 2.13 8.10
CA GLY A 15 -0.46 3.57 7.92
C GLY A 15 0.37 4.53 8.77
N THR A 16 1.33 4.06 9.60
CA THR A 16 2.00 4.94 10.60
C THR A 16 3.25 5.66 10.11
N ARG A 17 3.86 5.23 9.02
CA ARG A 17 5.12 5.81 8.51
C ARG A 17 5.24 5.71 6.99
N GLY A 18 6.21 6.44 6.43
CA GLY A 18 6.59 6.38 5.03
C GLY A 18 5.42 6.59 4.07
N ILE A 19 5.33 5.75 3.05
CA ILE A 19 4.28 5.81 2.02
C ILE A 19 2.89 5.65 2.63
N GLY A 20 2.73 4.73 3.61
CA GLY A 20 1.43 4.48 4.24
C GLY A 20 0.88 5.71 4.98
N ALA A 21 1.71 6.40 5.76
CA ALA A 21 1.32 7.63 6.45
C ALA A 21 0.99 8.76 5.47
N ALA A 22 1.80 8.91 4.41
CA ALA A 22 1.53 9.90 3.36
C ALA A 22 0.21 9.62 2.63
N ILE A 23 -0.10 8.35 2.35
CA ILE A 23 -1.39 7.97 1.75
C ILE A 23 -2.54 8.31 2.70
N CYS A 24 -2.43 8.00 4.00
CA CYS A 24 -3.46 8.36 4.98
C CYS A 24 -3.72 9.86 5.01
N GLU A 25 -2.67 10.68 5.03
CA GLU A 25 -2.75 12.14 5.06
C GLU A 25 -3.36 12.71 3.77
N VAL A 26 -2.85 12.30 2.60
CA VAL A 26 -3.36 12.77 1.29
C VAL A 26 -4.81 12.34 1.09
N PHE A 27 -5.17 11.11 1.45
CA PHE A 27 -6.55 10.64 1.32
C PHE A 27 -7.52 11.46 2.19
N ALA A 28 -7.11 11.79 3.42
CA ALA A 28 -7.90 12.66 4.29
C ALA A 28 -8.04 14.08 3.71
N ARG A 29 -6.95 14.67 3.21
CA ARG A 29 -6.95 15.97 2.53
C ARG A 29 -7.88 15.96 1.31
N GLU A 30 -7.92 14.85 0.57
CA GLU A 30 -8.78 14.65 -0.59
C GLU A 30 -10.21 14.20 -0.24
N GLY A 31 -10.59 14.22 1.04
CA GLY A 31 -11.98 14.08 1.49
C GLY A 31 -12.39 12.69 1.97
N ALA A 32 -11.46 11.74 2.11
CA ALA A 32 -11.78 10.41 2.62
C ALA A 32 -11.75 10.35 4.17
N ASP A 33 -12.63 9.53 4.74
CA ASP A 33 -12.42 8.99 6.09
C ASP A 33 -11.39 7.86 6.01
N VAL A 34 -10.42 7.82 6.92
CA VAL A 34 -9.29 6.91 6.80
C VAL A 34 -9.12 6.04 8.04
N ALA A 35 -9.21 4.73 7.85
CA ALA A 35 -8.81 3.74 8.84
C ALA A 35 -7.46 3.14 8.43
N PHE A 36 -6.64 2.77 9.41
CA PHE A 36 -5.37 2.11 9.14
C PHE A 36 -4.99 1.16 10.27
N ASN A 37 -4.14 0.17 9.95
CA ASN A 37 -3.51 -0.65 10.98
C ASN A 37 -2.02 -0.36 11.10
N TYR A 38 -1.47 -0.77 12.24
CA TYR A 38 -0.06 -0.71 12.57
C TYR A 38 0.33 -1.86 13.51
N HIS A 39 1.64 -2.08 13.68
CA HIS A 39 2.14 -3.17 14.51
C HIS A 39 2.62 -2.71 15.89
N SER A 40 3.42 -1.63 15.97
CA SER A 40 4.17 -1.31 17.20
C SER A 40 4.34 0.17 17.53
N SER A 41 3.92 1.09 16.68
CA SER A 41 4.26 2.52 16.88
C SER A 41 3.02 3.32 17.27
N ASP A 42 2.65 3.24 18.56
CA ASP A 42 1.44 3.90 19.09
C ASP A 42 1.50 5.43 18.92
N ASP A 43 2.64 6.06 19.23
CA ASP A 43 2.82 7.51 19.10
C ASP A 43 2.65 7.98 17.66
N LEU A 44 3.28 7.27 16.69
CA LEU A 44 3.12 7.59 15.27
C LEU A 44 1.69 7.35 14.77
N ALA A 45 1.00 6.36 15.33
CA ALA A 45 -0.41 6.12 14.98
C ALA A 45 -1.29 7.29 15.44
N GLU A 46 -1.06 7.81 16.63
CA GLU A 46 -1.79 8.96 17.14
C GLU A 46 -1.46 10.25 16.36
N GLU A 47 -0.20 10.44 15.93
CA GLU A 47 0.18 11.57 15.06
C GLU A 47 -0.56 11.53 13.72
N VAL A 48 -0.59 10.37 13.05
CA VAL A 48 -1.30 10.21 11.78
C VAL A 48 -2.80 10.42 11.97
N LYS A 49 -3.37 9.90 13.06
CA LYS A 49 -4.78 10.10 13.38
C LYS A 49 -5.12 11.58 13.54
N LYS A 50 -4.31 12.33 14.32
CA LYS A 50 -4.49 13.78 14.48
C LYS A 50 -4.41 14.54 13.15
N LYS A 51 -3.50 14.15 12.25
CA LYS A 51 -3.41 14.76 10.91
C LYS A 51 -4.69 14.53 10.10
N ILE A 52 -5.23 13.30 10.09
CA ILE A 52 -6.49 12.97 9.41
C ILE A 52 -7.64 13.82 9.99
N GLU A 53 -7.74 13.88 11.31
CA GLU A 53 -8.77 14.65 12.01
C GLU A 53 -8.62 16.16 11.77
N GLY A 54 -7.39 16.65 11.58
CA GLY A 54 -7.08 18.04 11.19
C GLY A 54 -7.66 18.47 9.85
N TYR A 55 -7.91 17.51 8.95
CA TYR A 55 -8.65 17.75 7.69
C TYR A 55 -10.18 17.61 7.85
N GLY A 56 -10.68 17.45 9.07
CA GLY A 56 -12.11 17.26 9.35
C GLY A 56 -12.63 15.88 8.94
N ARG A 57 -11.75 14.89 8.80
CA ARG A 57 -12.11 13.51 8.44
C ARG A 57 -12.05 12.59 9.64
N ARG A 58 -12.83 11.51 9.60
CA ARG A 58 -12.81 10.50 10.66
C ARG A 58 -11.58 9.63 10.54
N ALA A 59 -10.98 9.27 11.68
CA ALA A 59 -9.80 8.42 11.75
C ALA A 59 -10.04 7.21 12.66
N LEU A 60 -9.63 6.01 12.24
CA LEU A 60 -9.54 4.82 13.08
C LEU A 60 -8.16 4.18 12.94
N ALA A 61 -7.51 3.90 14.06
CA ALA A 61 -6.19 3.27 14.10
C ALA A 61 -6.26 1.95 14.87
N PHE A 62 -5.74 0.87 14.28
CA PHE A 62 -5.82 -0.48 14.83
C PHE A 62 -4.44 -1.08 15.04
N LYS A 63 -4.09 -1.41 16.27
CA LYS A 63 -2.84 -2.11 16.61
C LYS A 63 -2.98 -3.62 16.36
N VAL A 64 -2.89 -4.01 15.10
CA VAL A 64 -3.05 -5.40 14.65
C VAL A 64 -2.04 -5.69 13.53
N SER A 65 -1.37 -6.85 13.59
CA SER A 65 -0.49 -7.28 12.51
C SER A 65 -1.28 -7.60 11.23
N VAL A 66 -0.72 -7.25 10.07
CA VAL A 66 -1.31 -7.61 8.76
C VAL A 66 -1.36 -9.13 8.51
N THR A 67 -0.59 -9.91 9.26
CA THR A 67 -0.60 -11.38 9.20
C THR A 67 -1.65 -12.02 10.10
N ASP A 68 -2.24 -11.24 11.01
CA ASP A 68 -3.33 -11.71 11.88
C ASP A 68 -4.66 -11.71 11.11
N ARG A 69 -5.02 -12.87 10.57
CA ARG A 69 -6.25 -13.07 9.80
C ARG A 69 -7.53 -12.86 10.62
N PHE A 70 -7.49 -13.12 11.91
CA PHE A 70 -8.66 -12.91 12.78
C PHE A 70 -8.79 -11.43 13.12
N GLY A 71 -7.70 -10.78 13.47
CA GLY A 71 -7.65 -9.34 13.71
C GLY A 71 -8.11 -8.54 12.49
N MET A 72 -7.67 -8.90 11.27
CA MET A 72 -8.12 -8.23 10.04
C MET A 72 -9.62 -8.39 9.78
N LYS A 73 -10.20 -9.57 10.08
CA LYS A 73 -11.66 -9.76 10.00
C LYS A 73 -12.41 -8.91 11.03
N HIS A 74 -11.85 -8.80 12.23
CA HIS A 74 -12.42 -7.97 13.31
C HIS A 74 -12.41 -6.50 12.91
N ILE A 75 -11.28 -5.97 12.46
CA ILE A 75 -11.15 -4.60 11.95
C ILE A 75 -12.17 -4.31 10.85
N ALA A 76 -12.28 -5.21 9.86
CA ALA A 76 -13.22 -5.00 8.76
C ALA A 76 -14.68 -4.95 9.21
N ARG A 77 -15.05 -5.69 10.28
CA ARG A 77 -16.37 -5.63 10.90
C ARG A 77 -16.54 -4.30 11.65
N GLU A 78 -15.59 -3.96 12.51
CA GLU A 78 -15.65 -2.74 13.34
C GLU A 78 -15.76 -1.48 12.48
N ILE A 79 -14.98 -1.37 11.41
CA ILE A 79 -15.09 -0.25 10.47
C ILE A 79 -16.47 -0.24 9.81
N LYS A 80 -16.97 -1.41 9.39
CA LYS A 80 -18.30 -1.50 8.76
C LYS A 80 -19.41 -1.07 9.72
N ASP A 81 -19.33 -1.46 10.97
CA ASP A 81 -20.34 -1.12 11.99
C ASP A 81 -20.30 0.39 12.32
N ALA A 82 -19.10 0.99 12.32
CA ALA A 82 -18.92 2.41 12.63
C ALA A 82 -19.18 3.35 11.44
N TRP A 83 -18.79 2.97 10.21
CA TRP A 83 -18.78 3.85 9.04
C TRP A 83 -19.56 3.32 7.84
N GLY A 84 -19.92 2.04 7.84
CA GLY A 84 -20.33 1.30 6.65
C GLY A 84 -19.14 0.65 5.93
N ALA A 85 -19.40 -0.05 4.83
CA ALA A 85 -18.35 -0.71 4.06
C ALA A 85 -17.32 0.30 3.53
N ILE A 86 -16.02 -0.05 3.59
CA ILE A 86 -15.00 0.74 2.90
C ILE A 86 -15.15 0.57 1.39
N ASN A 87 -14.76 1.60 0.65
CA ASN A 87 -14.74 1.58 -0.81
C ASN A 87 -13.33 1.80 -1.39
N VAL A 88 -12.34 2.06 -0.54
CA VAL A 88 -10.92 2.11 -0.95
C VAL A 88 -10.09 1.24 -0.01
N LEU A 89 -9.31 0.32 -0.58
CA LEU A 89 -8.34 -0.50 0.15
C LEU A 89 -6.95 -0.27 -0.40
N VAL A 90 -5.98 0.03 0.47
CA VAL A 90 -4.56 0.11 0.10
C VAL A 90 -3.75 -0.95 0.83
N ASN A 91 -3.23 -1.92 0.08
CA ASN A 91 -2.26 -2.89 0.56
C ASN A 91 -0.85 -2.28 0.45
N ASN A 92 -0.40 -1.65 1.53
CA ASN A 92 0.89 -0.96 1.58
C ASN A 92 1.89 -1.65 2.52
N ALA A 93 1.43 -2.25 3.62
CA ALA A 93 2.31 -2.87 4.61
C ALA A 93 3.28 -3.87 3.96
N ALA A 94 4.56 -3.68 4.22
CA ALA A 94 5.62 -4.55 3.72
C ALA A 94 6.85 -4.48 4.62
N VAL A 95 7.66 -5.54 4.56
CA VAL A 95 8.97 -5.62 5.16
C VAL A 95 10.02 -6.03 4.13
N ASN A 96 11.26 -5.62 4.38
CA ASN A 96 12.42 -6.08 3.65
C ASN A 96 13.56 -6.35 4.64
N LYS A 97 14.38 -7.32 4.32
CA LYS A 97 15.65 -7.55 4.98
C LYS A 97 16.71 -7.73 3.90
N PRO A 98 17.61 -6.75 3.73
CA PRO A 98 18.67 -6.83 2.72
C PRO A 98 19.63 -7.99 3.02
N ASP A 99 19.43 -9.13 2.37
CA ASP A 99 20.27 -10.32 2.48
C ASP A 99 20.64 -10.82 1.08
N ASN A 100 21.86 -11.35 0.92
CA ASN A 100 22.22 -12.14 -0.26
C ASN A 100 21.52 -13.50 -0.20
N PHE A 101 21.14 -14.06 -1.34
CA PHE A 101 20.38 -15.31 -1.39
C PHE A 101 21.10 -16.47 -0.67
N ALA A 102 22.42 -16.59 -0.83
CA ALA A 102 23.21 -17.63 -0.17
C ALA A 102 23.22 -17.54 1.36
N THR A 103 22.94 -16.37 1.94
CA THR A 103 22.92 -16.14 3.39
C THR A 103 21.50 -15.91 3.93
N THR A 104 20.49 -15.89 3.07
CA THR A 104 19.08 -15.77 3.48
C THR A 104 18.70 -17.01 4.28
N THR A 105 18.28 -16.82 5.53
CA THR A 105 17.78 -17.90 6.39
C THR A 105 16.32 -18.21 6.08
N ASP A 106 15.89 -19.45 6.36
CA ASP A 106 14.46 -19.85 6.24
C ASP A 106 13.56 -18.88 7.00
N LYS A 107 13.94 -18.50 8.22
CA LYS A 107 13.20 -17.53 9.04
C LYS A 107 13.07 -16.17 8.37
N SER A 108 14.11 -15.68 7.69
CA SER A 108 14.09 -14.40 6.97
C SER A 108 13.18 -14.50 5.74
N TRP A 109 13.30 -15.59 5.00
CA TRP A 109 12.45 -15.89 3.85
C TRP A 109 10.98 -15.95 4.24
N ASP A 110 10.63 -16.76 5.22
CA ASP A 110 9.26 -16.95 5.69
C ASP A 110 8.65 -15.64 6.21
N TRP A 111 9.42 -14.87 6.99
CA TRP A 111 8.96 -13.58 7.51
C TRP A 111 8.62 -12.59 6.41
N VAL A 112 9.47 -12.46 5.37
CA VAL A 112 9.21 -11.53 4.26
C VAL A 112 8.02 -12.02 3.41
N VAL A 113 7.97 -13.31 3.09
CA VAL A 113 6.89 -13.87 2.27
C VAL A 113 5.55 -13.81 3.00
N GLU A 114 5.49 -14.24 4.26
CA GLU A 114 4.24 -14.19 5.03
C GLU A 114 3.76 -12.74 5.23
N THR A 115 4.68 -11.81 5.55
CA THR A 115 4.28 -10.43 5.74
C THR A 115 3.85 -9.77 4.43
N ASN A 116 4.58 -9.96 3.33
CA ASN A 116 4.30 -9.22 2.09
C ASN A 116 3.25 -9.90 1.20
N VAL A 117 3.17 -11.25 1.22
CA VAL A 117 2.23 -12.02 0.37
C VAL A 117 1.06 -12.57 1.18
N GLY A 118 1.33 -13.19 2.34
CA GLY A 118 0.29 -13.71 3.23
C GLY A 118 -0.69 -12.62 3.66
N SER A 119 -0.19 -11.41 3.90
CA SER A 119 -1.01 -10.25 4.25
C SER A 119 -1.99 -9.83 3.14
N LEU A 120 -1.64 -10.00 1.85
CA LEU A 120 -2.56 -9.67 0.75
C LEU A 120 -3.88 -10.41 0.90
N PHE A 121 -3.80 -11.70 1.22
CA PHE A 121 -5.00 -12.49 1.46
C PHE A 121 -5.70 -12.10 2.76
N ALA A 122 -4.93 -11.94 3.85
CA ALA A 122 -5.47 -11.64 5.17
C ALA A 122 -6.22 -10.30 5.21
N VAL A 123 -5.62 -9.27 4.61
CA VAL A 123 -6.17 -7.91 4.56
C VAL A 123 -7.26 -7.81 3.48
N THR A 124 -6.99 -8.25 2.26
CA THR A 124 -7.92 -8.03 1.14
C THR A 124 -9.24 -8.75 1.30
N LYS A 125 -9.21 -10.03 1.69
CA LYS A 125 -10.41 -10.89 1.68
C LYS A 125 -11.61 -10.35 2.47
N PRO A 126 -11.46 -9.86 3.72
CA PRO A 126 -12.61 -9.35 4.48
C PRO A 126 -13.22 -8.08 3.88
N PHE A 127 -12.40 -7.16 3.39
CA PHE A 127 -12.85 -5.92 2.75
C PHE A 127 -13.43 -6.17 1.35
N TYR A 128 -12.77 -7.01 0.55
CA TYR A 128 -13.26 -7.41 -0.78
C TYR A 128 -14.67 -8.01 -0.72
N LYS A 129 -14.96 -8.87 0.28
CA LYS A 129 -16.32 -9.40 0.50
C LYS A 129 -17.37 -8.33 0.75
N GLN A 130 -16.99 -7.20 1.31
CA GLN A 130 -17.88 -6.05 1.48
C GLN A 130 -18.05 -5.31 0.15
N MET A 131 -16.95 -5.02 -0.55
CA MET A 131 -16.96 -4.31 -1.84
C MET A 131 -17.81 -5.01 -2.90
N ILE A 132 -17.71 -6.35 -3.02
CA ILE A 132 -18.53 -7.08 -4.01
C ILE A 132 -20.03 -7.06 -3.66
N ARG A 133 -20.41 -6.96 -2.39
CA ARG A 133 -21.81 -6.80 -1.97
C ARG A 133 -22.35 -5.42 -2.30
N GLU A 134 -21.53 -4.40 -2.11
CA GLU A 134 -21.86 -3.01 -2.43
C GLU A 134 -21.71 -2.72 -3.94
N LYS A 135 -21.15 -3.67 -4.72
CA LYS A 135 -20.84 -3.51 -6.15
C LYS A 135 -20.01 -2.25 -6.44
N SER A 136 -19.12 -1.91 -5.54
CA SER A 136 -18.28 -0.71 -5.62
C SER A 136 -17.03 -0.89 -4.78
N GLY A 137 -15.86 -0.56 -5.34
CA GLY A 137 -14.60 -0.57 -4.60
C GLY A 137 -13.39 -0.32 -5.48
N SER A 138 -12.32 0.15 -4.85
CA SER A 138 -11.01 0.29 -5.47
C SER A 138 -9.94 -0.31 -4.55
N ILE A 139 -9.14 -1.22 -5.07
CA ILE A 139 -8.02 -1.86 -4.37
C ILE A 139 -6.73 -1.41 -5.02
N LEU A 140 -5.81 -0.86 -4.22
CA LEU A 140 -4.49 -0.45 -4.65
C LEU A 140 -3.42 -1.24 -3.91
N ASN A 141 -2.51 -1.87 -4.65
CA ASN A 141 -1.40 -2.63 -4.11
C ASN A 141 -0.08 -1.86 -4.32
N ILE A 142 0.69 -1.63 -3.25
CA ILE A 142 2.01 -0.98 -3.36
C ILE A 142 3.08 -2.05 -3.55
N THR A 143 3.49 -2.23 -4.80
CA THR A 143 4.57 -3.13 -5.20
C THR A 143 5.89 -2.37 -5.35
N SER A 144 6.83 -2.87 -6.13
CA SER A 144 8.16 -2.28 -6.31
C SER A 144 8.63 -2.47 -7.76
N VAL A 145 9.43 -1.54 -8.26
CA VAL A 145 10.15 -1.68 -9.53
C VAL A 145 11.08 -2.89 -9.53
N GLY A 146 11.58 -3.32 -8.37
CA GLY A 146 12.35 -4.57 -8.21
C GLY A 146 11.55 -5.85 -8.51
N ALA A 147 10.22 -5.75 -8.63
CA ALA A 147 9.37 -6.85 -9.10
C ALA A 147 9.28 -6.92 -10.64
N ILE A 148 9.70 -5.87 -11.33
CA ILE A 148 9.55 -5.71 -12.80
C ILE A 148 10.90 -5.86 -13.50
N ARG A 149 11.93 -5.23 -12.95
CA ARG A 149 13.31 -5.29 -13.46
C ARG A 149 14.27 -5.78 -12.39
N SER A 150 15.35 -6.42 -12.85
CA SER A 150 16.46 -6.83 -11.98
C SER A 150 17.18 -5.58 -11.48
N LEU A 151 16.92 -5.23 -10.22
CA LEU A 151 17.60 -4.19 -9.47
C LEU A 151 18.30 -4.82 -8.28
N PRO A 152 19.34 -4.18 -7.71
CA PRO A 152 19.97 -4.65 -6.48
C PRO A 152 18.97 -4.65 -5.31
N THR A 153 18.32 -5.78 -5.09
CA THR A 153 17.38 -6.01 -3.97
C THR A 153 17.41 -7.48 -3.56
N SER A 154 16.91 -7.79 -2.36
CA SER A 154 16.87 -9.17 -1.87
C SER A 154 15.89 -10.01 -2.70
N VAL A 155 16.27 -11.27 -2.96
CA VAL A 155 15.47 -12.20 -3.78
C VAL A 155 14.08 -12.42 -3.18
N HIS A 156 13.97 -12.66 -1.86
CA HIS A 156 12.67 -12.86 -1.20
C HIS A 156 11.76 -11.61 -1.30
N TYR A 157 12.34 -10.40 -1.21
CA TYR A 157 11.56 -9.17 -1.35
C TYR A 157 11.06 -9.00 -2.80
N ALA A 158 11.95 -9.11 -3.79
CA ALA A 158 11.57 -9.05 -5.20
C ALA A 158 10.50 -10.08 -5.54
N THR A 159 10.68 -11.33 -5.09
CA THR A 159 9.70 -12.42 -5.26
C THR A 159 8.35 -12.04 -4.66
N SER A 160 8.34 -11.52 -3.42
CA SER A 160 7.10 -11.12 -2.75
C SER A 160 6.38 -9.99 -3.47
N LYS A 161 7.13 -9.01 -3.99
CA LYS A 161 6.56 -7.88 -4.75
C LYS A 161 6.09 -8.29 -6.15
N ALA A 162 6.73 -9.27 -6.79
CA ALA A 162 6.26 -9.87 -8.03
C ALA A 162 4.95 -10.66 -7.84
N ALA A 163 4.80 -11.37 -6.72
CA ALA A 163 3.55 -12.03 -6.35
C ALA A 163 2.38 -11.05 -6.25
N MET A 164 2.60 -9.81 -5.76
CA MET A 164 1.57 -8.76 -5.73
C MET A 164 1.09 -8.37 -7.13
N ILE A 165 1.98 -8.37 -8.13
CA ILE A 165 1.61 -8.08 -9.53
C ILE A 165 0.67 -9.17 -10.06
N GLY A 166 1.00 -10.44 -9.85
CA GLY A 166 0.12 -11.56 -10.20
C GLY A 166 -1.24 -11.48 -9.50
N PHE A 167 -1.23 -11.21 -8.20
CA PHE A 167 -2.45 -11.00 -7.41
C PHE A 167 -3.30 -9.87 -7.97
N THR A 168 -2.70 -8.72 -8.30
CA THR A 168 -3.40 -7.57 -8.88
C THR A 168 -4.12 -7.94 -10.17
N LYS A 169 -3.41 -8.57 -11.10
CA LYS A 169 -3.95 -8.93 -12.43
C LYS A 169 -5.06 -9.99 -12.34
N CYS A 170 -4.88 -11.01 -11.51
CA CYS A 170 -5.89 -12.05 -11.36
C CYS A 170 -7.14 -11.53 -10.66
N LEU A 171 -6.97 -10.80 -9.54
CA LEU A 171 -8.10 -10.27 -8.80
C LEU A 171 -8.87 -9.20 -9.58
N SER A 172 -8.20 -8.37 -10.39
CA SER A 172 -8.87 -7.37 -11.23
C SER A 172 -9.84 -8.01 -12.22
N ARG A 173 -9.43 -9.12 -12.83
CA ARG A 173 -10.27 -9.87 -13.76
C ARG A 173 -11.47 -10.52 -13.06
N GLU A 174 -11.26 -11.11 -11.88
CA GLU A 174 -12.34 -11.67 -11.07
C GLU A 174 -13.33 -10.60 -10.61
N SER A 175 -12.83 -9.41 -10.29
CA SER A 175 -13.58 -8.32 -9.67
C SER A 175 -14.39 -7.47 -10.65
N ALA A 176 -14.11 -7.55 -11.94
CA ALA A 176 -14.66 -6.65 -12.96
C ALA A 176 -16.21 -6.61 -12.97
N ASN A 177 -16.85 -7.77 -12.83
CA ASN A 177 -18.31 -7.87 -12.82
C ASN A 177 -18.97 -7.39 -11.52
N PHE A 178 -18.15 -7.08 -10.50
CA PHE A 178 -18.62 -6.61 -9.21
C PHE A 178 -18.40 -5.11 -8.99
N GLY A 179 -17.97 -4.37 -10.03
CA GLY A 179 -17.70 -2.94 -9.90
C GLY A 179 -16.50 -2.62 -9.00
N VAL A 180 -15.55 -3.56 -8.86
CA VAL A 180 -14.34 -3.38 -8.06
C VAL A 180 -13.13 -3.32 -8.98
N SER A 181 -12.40 -2.20 -8.95
CA SER A 181 -11.12 -2.05 -9.65
C SER A 181 -9.96 -2.51 -8.77
N VAL A 182 -8.94 -3.12 -9.36
CA VAL A 182 -7.73 -3.56 -8.64
C VAL A 182 -6.51 -3.15 -9.46
N ASN A 183 -5.67 -2.29 -8.90
CA ASN A 183 -4.46 -1.79 -9.56
C ASN A 183 -3.25 -1.85 -8.62
N ALA A 184 -2.07 -1.62 -9.15
CA ALA A 184 -0.85 -1.53 -8.36
C ALA A 184 0.00 -0.31 -8.74
N ILE A 185 0.79 0.17 -7.79
CA ILE A 185 1.90 1.09 -8.04
C ILE A 185 3.20 0.32 -7.81
N ALA A 186 4.08 0.28 -8.82
CA ALA A 186 5.44 -0.18 -8.70
C ALA A 186 6.32 1.00 -8.29
N ALA A 187 6.61 1.08 -7.00
CA ALA A 187 7.38 2.17 -6.41
C ALA A 187 8.88 1.98 -6.65
N GLY A 188 9.57 3.06 -7.03
CA GLY A 188 11.02 3.19 -6.96
C GLY A 188 11.51 3.39 -5.53
N ILE A 189 12.61 4.10 -5.35
CA ILE A 189 13.13 4.47 -4.04
C ILE A 189 12.50 5.79 -3.59
N PHE A 190 11.84 5.73 -2.45
CA PHE A 190 11.23 6.89 -1.79
C PHE A 190 11.96 7.18 -0.47
N ASP A 191 11.88 8.43 -0.03
CA ASP A 191 12.47 8.89 1.24
C ASP A 191 11.64 8.38 2.42
N THR A 192 11.98 7.16 2.86
CA THR A 192 11.28 6.42 3.93
C THR A 192 12.28 5.61 4.73
N ASP A 193 11.90 5.19 5.94
CA ASP A 193 12.73 4.30 6.77
C ASP A 193 13.16 3.05 5.99
N LEU A 194 12.24 2.45 5.23
CA LEU A 194 12.53 1.28 4.40
C LEU A 194 13.56 1.61 3.31
N GLY A 195 13.47 2.78 2.69
CA GLY A 195 14.45 3.27 1.72
C GLY A 195 15.84 3.52 2.33
N HIS A 196 15.88 3.89 3.61
CA HIS A 196 17.13 4.12 4.34
C HIS A 196 17.81 2.82 4.81
N THR A 197 17.14 1.68 4.77
CA THR A 197 17.78 0.37 5.08
C THR A 197 18.69 -0.13 3.96
N LEU A 198 18.64 0.50 2.78
CA LEU A 198 19.50 0.13 1.67
C LEU A 198 20.96 0.51 1.97
N PRO A 199 21.94 -0.32 1.58
CA PRO A 199 23.35 0.03 1.67
C PRO A 199 23.65 1.35 0.97
N GLU A 200 24.48 2.20 1.57
CA GLU A 200 24.82 3.54 1.05
C GLU A 200 25.30 3.49 -0.41
N ARG A 201 26.09 2.49 -0.77
CA ARG A 201 26.53 2.23 -2.15
C ARG A 201 25.33 2.09 -3.13
N LEU A 202 24.26 1.44 -2.70
CA LEU A 202 23.07 1.28 -3.54
C LEU A 202 22.28 2.58 -3.64
N ILE A 203 22.27 3.40 -2.60
CA ILE A 203 21.66 4.74 -2.61
C ILE A 203 22.41 5.64 -3.60
N GLN A 204 23.75 5.66 -3.53
CA GLN A 204 24.58 6.46 -4.45
C GLN A 204 24.42 5.99 -5.90
N MET A 205 24.38 4.68 -6.15
CA MET A 205 24.08 4.13 -7.48
C MET A 205 22.68 4.53 -7.96
N HIS A 206 21.68 4.51 -7.07
CA HIS A 206 20.32 4.94 -7.39
C HIS A 206 20.29 6.38 -7.84
N ASP A 207 20.90 7.29 -7.08
CA ASP A 207 20.89 8.71 -7.39
C ASP A 207 21.58 9.03 -8.73
N PHE A 208 22.57 8.20 -9.11
CA PHE A 208 23.22 8.27 -10.42
C PHE A 208 22.35 7.73 -11.57
N TRP A 209 21.55 6.68 -11.32
CA TRP A 209 20.75 6.02 -12.37
C TRP A 209 19.34 6.56 -12.52
N VAL A 210 18.82 7.24 -11.51
CA VAL A 210 17.49 7.84 -11.57
C VAL A 210 17.57 9.16 -12.33
N PRO A 211 16.92 9.31 -13.49
CA PRO A 211 16.99 10.53 -14.28
C PRO A 211 16.57 11.80 -13.52
N LYS A 212 15.67 11.67 -12.54
CA LYS A 212 15.30 12.80 -11.67
C LYS A 212 16.35 13.16 -10.62
N GLY A 213 17.42 12.38 -10.44
CA GLY A 213 18.54 12.67 -9.55
C GLY A 213 18.18 12.78 -8.06
N ARG A 214 17.07 12.19 -7.63
CA ARG A 214 16.61 12.20 -6.23
C ARG A 214 15.66 11.06 -5.91
N LYS A 215 15.52 10.76 -4.63
CA LYS A 215 14.44 9.91 -4.14
C LYS A 215 13.07 10.58 -4.33
N GLY A 216 12.03 9.77 -4.49
CA GLY A 216 10.66 10.27 -4.47
C GLY A 216 10.24 10.68 -3.05
N SER A 217 9.43 11.72 -2.92
CA SER A 217 8.72 12.01 -1.67
C SER A 217 7.54 11.06 -1.51
N PRO A 218 7.28 10.51 -0.31
CA PRO A 218 6.07 9.70 -0.05
C PRO A 218 4.77 10.36 -0.49
N SER A 219 4.66 11.68 -0.38
CA SER A 219 3.49 12.44 -0.83
C SER A 219 3.31 12.40 -2.34
N GLU A 220 4.38 12.38 -3.15
CA GLU A 220 4.28 12.28 -4.61
C GLU A 220 3.61 10.95 -5.03
N LEU A 221 3.91 9.85 -4.33
CA LEU A 221 3.24 8.58 -4.57
C LEU A 221 1.80 8.61 -4.09
N ALA A 222 1.55 9.22 -2.93
CA ALA A 222 0.21 9.30 -2.33
C ALA A 222 -0.77 10.09 -3.21
N GLU A 223 -0.32 11.14 -3.93
CA GLU A 223 -1.14 11.87 -4.93
C GLU A 223 -1.61 10.93 -6.06
N ILE A 224 -0.69 10.11 -6.57
CA ILE A 224 -1.02 9.13 -7.62
C ILE A 224 -1.98 8.07 -7.07
N ALA A 225 -1.75 7.61 -5.82
CA ALA A 225 -2.64 6.67 -5.14
C ALA A 225 -4.06 7.25 -4.98
N ALA A 226 -4.20 8.54 -4.64
CA ALA A 226 -5.48 9.21 -4.54
C ALA A 226 -6.21 9.26 -5.88
N PHE A 227 -5.51 9.61 -6.97
CA PHE A 227 -6.09 9.58 -8.32
C PHE A 227 -6.51 8.16 -8.71
N MET A 228 -5.64 7.16 -8.54
CA MET A 228 -5.89 5.77 -8.96
C MET A 228 -7.06 5.13 -8.22
N THR A 229 -7.37 5.60 -7.01
CA THR A 229 -8.49 5.08 -6.19
C THR A 229 -9.75 5.96 -6.23
N SER A 230 -9.70 7.08 -6.95
CA SER A 230 -10.83 8.00 -7.12
C SER A 230 -11.80 7.56 -8.24
N ASP A 231 -12.99 8.14 -8.25
CA ASP A 231 -13.97 7.91 -9.33
C ASP A 231 -13.55 8.51 -10.69
N ARG A 232 -12.50 9.37 -10.70
CA ARG A 232 -11.90 9.87 -11.95
C ARG A 232 -11.15 8.79 -12.71
N ASN A 233 -10.71 7.75 -12.02
CA ASN A 233 -10.13 6.54 -12.60
C ASN A 233 -11.21 5.48 -12.80
N SER A 234 -12.06 5.65 -13.77
CA SER A 234 -13.21 4.76 -14.00
C SER A 234 -12.93 3.58 -14.95
N PHE A 235 -11.77 3.56 -15.63
CA PHE A 235 -11.49 2.55 -16.68
C PHE A 235 -10.21 1.74 -16.50
N MET A 236 -9.33 2.15 -15.57
CA MET A 236 -8.09 1.41 -15.27
C MET A 236 -8.37 0.28 -14.29
N SER A 237 -8.07 -0.96 -14.67
CA SER A 237 -8.12 -2.14 -13.79
C SER A 237 -7.12 -3.18 -14.26
N GLY A 238 -6.35 -3.76 -13.32
CA GLY A 238 -5.29 -4.73 -13.60
C GLY A 238 -3.94 -4.11 -13.94
N GLU A 239 -3.81 -2.79 -13.87
CA GLU A 239 -2.61 -2.07 -14.24
C GLU A 239 -1.58 -1.98 -13.12
N VAL A 240 -0.31 -1.91 -13.53
CA VAL A 240 0.85 -1.68 -12.66
C VAL A 240 1.53 -0.40 -13.12
N VAL A 241 1.24 0.70 -12.43
CA VAL A 241 1.79 2.02 -12.73
C VAL A 241 3.16 2.18 -12.09
N ILE A 242 4.18 2.48 -12.88
CA ILE A 242 5.54 2.70 -12.40
C ILE A 242 5.68 4.14 -11.92
N VAL A 243 6.20 4.31 -10.69
CA VAL A 243 6.47 5.62 -10.08
C VAL A 243 7.87 5.56 -9.47
N ASP A 244 8.89 5.92 -10.24
CA ASP A 244 10.29 5.64 -9.89
C ASP A 244 11.30 6.74 -10.32
N GLY A 245 10.82 7.87 -10.82
CA GLY A 245 11.70 8.94 -11.30
C GLY A 245 12.45 8.60 -12.59
N GLY A 246 12.03 7.55 -13.33
CA GLY A 246 12.64 7.06 -14.56
C GLY A 246 13.70 5.98 -14.35
N ALA A 247 13.80 5.38 -13.17
CA ALA A 247 14.86 4.42 -12.82
C ALA A 247 14.90 3.16 -13.70
N ILE A 248 13.76 2.73 -14.23
CA ILE A 248 13.67 1.48 -15.02
C ILE A 248 13.16 1.68 -16.46
N THR A 249 13.10 2.89 -16.93
CA THR A 249 12.77 3.21 -18.33
C THR A 249 13.89 2.84 -19.31
#